data_d7c6ecf0ce23bb7f55f9f2660eb4298a
#
_entry.id   d7c6ecf0ce23bb7f55f9f2660eb4298a
#
_cell.length_a   1.000
_cell.length_b   1.000
_cell.length_c   1.000
_cell.angle_alpha   90.00
_cell.angle_beta   90.00
_cell.angle_gamma   90.00
#
_symmetry.space_group_name_H-M   'P 1'
#
loop_
_entity.id
_entity.type
_entity.pdbx_description
1 polymer ?
#
loop_
_entity_poly.entity_id
_entity_poly.type
_entity_poly.pdbx_seq_one_letter_code
_entity_poly.pdbx_strand_id
1 'polypeptide(L)'
;MSDCIFCKILAGEIPASKVYEDEQVLAFLDISQVTPGHTLVVPIEHYRNLLEMDAASASQLFAKIPVIAQKVMKATQADGMNIIANCEEVAGQTVFHTHVHLVPRYGAEDDLKIDFVAHEPDFDKLAQVAETIKNA
;
A
#
# COMPACT_ATOMS: atom_id res chain seq x y z
N MET A 1 15.24 13.49 4.69
CA MET A 1 14.48 12.36 5.26
C MET A 1 14.23 12.51 6.73
N SER A 2 14.86 13.51 7.35
CA SER A 2 14.68 13.77 8.79
C SER A 2 13.22 14.06 9.16
N ASP A 3 12.42 14.55 8.22
CA ASP A 3 11.02 14.88 8.47
C ASP A 3 10.07 13.72 8.16
N CYS A 4 10.57 12.61 7.60
CA CYS A 4 9.73 11.48 7.24
C CYS A 4 9.42 10.64 8.47
N ILE A 5 8.14 10.56 8.83
CA ILE A 5 7.72 9.80 9.99
C ILE A 5 8.05 8.31 9.87
N PHE A 6 7.97 7.75 8.65
CA PHE A 6 8.30 6.34 8.44
C PHE A 6 9.81 6.11 8.51
N CYS A 7 10.61 7.04 8.02
CA CYS A 7 12.07 6.97 8.21
C CYS A 7 12.44 7.00 9.70
N LYS A 8 11.71 7.77 10.49
CA LYS A 8 11.92 7.82 11.94
C LYS A 8 11.53 6.52 12.62
N ILE A 9 10.47 5.87 12.16
CA ILE A 9 10.08 4.55 12.65
C ILE A 9 11.17 3.53 12.30
N LEU A 10 11.66 3.57 11.07
CA LEU A 10 12.73 2.67 10.61
C LEU A 10 14.02 2.86 11.41
N ALA A 11 14.30 4.10 11.80
CA ALA A 11 15.49 4.42 12.60
C ALA A 11 15.31 4.13 14.10
N GLY A 12 14.12 3.72 14.52
CA GLY A 12 13.83 3.45 15.93
C GLY A 12 13.56 4.68 16.78
N GLU A 13 13.41 5.85 16.14
CA GLU A 13 13.13 7.10 16.87
C GLU A 13 11.68 7.22 17.30
N ILE A 14 10.77 6.58 16.57
CA ILE A 14 9.34 6.56 16.88
C ILE A 14 8.93 5.09 17.00
N PRO A 15 8.23 4.71 18.10
CA PRO A 15 7.80 3.33 18.26
C PRO A 15 6.69 2.96 17.26
N ALA A 16 6.63 1.68 16.92
CA ALA A 16 5.58 1.13 16.07
C ALA A 16 5.30 -0.31 16.48
N SER A 17 4.08 -0.76 16.22
CA SER A 17 3.70 -2.16 16.48
C SER A 17 4.08 -2.98 15.25
N LYS A 18 5.28 -3.52 15.26
CA LYS A 18 5.85 -4.26 14.15
C LYS A 18 5.24 -5.65 14.05
N VAL A 19 4.95 -6.08 12.83
CA VAL A 19 4.43 -7.44 12.57
C VAL A 19 5.37 -8.26 11.72
N TYR A 20 6.27 -7.63 11.00
CA TYR A 20 7.27 -8.30 10.17
C TYR A 20 8.43 -7.35 9.88
N GLU A 21 9.64 -7.89 9.84
CA GLU A 21 10.82 -7.08 9.55
C GLU A 21 11.91 -7.96 8.92
N ASP A 22 12.53 -7.45 7.85
CA ASP A 22 13.73 -8.05 7.29
C ASP A 22 14.65 -6.93 6.79
N GLU A 23 15.67 -7.26 6.01
CA GLU A 23 16.67 -6.29 5.54
C GLU A 23 16.11 -5.28 4.54
N GLN A 24 14.94 -5.56 3.94
CA GLN A 24 14.41 -4.78 2.84
C GLN A 24 13.10 -4.08 3.17
N VAL A 25 12.29 -4.66 4.06
CA VAL A 25 10.96 -4.12 4.37
C VAL A 25 10.68 -4.19 5.86
N LEU A 26 9.79 -3.30 6.29
CA LEU A 26 9.19 -3.32 7.61
C LEU A 26 7.67 -3.29 7.44
N ALA A 27 6.98 -4.09 8.22
CA ALA A 27 5.52 -4.04 8.29
C ALA A 27 5.10 -3.74 9.72
N PHE A 28 4.19 -2.79 9.88
CA PHE A 28 3.70 -2.38 11.19
C PHE A 28 2.24 -1.96 11.10
N LEU A 29 1.55 -2.00 12.22
CA LEU A 29 0.14 -1.65 12.24
C LEU A 29 -0.07 -0.16 12.02
N ASP A 30 -1.05 0.18 11.19
CA ASP A 30 -1.52 1.56 11.06
C ASP A 30 -2.20 1.95 12.37
N ILE A 31 -1.82 3.08 12.94
CA ILE A 31 -2.40 3.51 14.21
C ILE A 31 -3.88 3.86 14.08
N SER A 32 -4.35 4.17 12.87
CA SER A 32 -5.76 4.53 12.62
C SER A 32 -6.68 3.31 12.44
N GLN A 33 -6.12 2.13 12.17
CA GLN A 33 -6.88 0.87 12.05
C GLN A 33 -8.24 1.03 11.39
N VAL A 34 -8.26 1.25 10.08
CA VAL A 34 -9.53 1.32 9.33
C VAL A 34 -10.37 0.06 9.55
N THR A 35 -9.70 -1.09 9.57
CA THR A 35 -10.27 -2.34 10.07
C THR A 35 -9.23 -2.99 10.99
N PRO A 36 -9.65 -3.89 11.89
CA PRO A 36 -8.67 -4.56 12.76
C PRO A 36 -7.63 -5.33 11.96
N GLY A 37 -6.36 -5.06 12.23
CA GLY A 37 -5.26 -5.68 11.52
C GLY A 37 -4.74 -4.88 10.33
N HIS A 38 -5.26 -3.68 10.10
CA HIS A 38 -4.78 -2.78 9.07
C HIS A 38 -3.28 -2.57 9.23
N THR A 39 -2.50 -3.04 8.27
CA THR A 39 -1.04 -3.08 8.30
C THR A 39 -0.46 -2.25 7.17
N LEU A 40 0.66 -1.61 7.43
CA LEU A 40 1.43 -0.89 6.42
C LEU A 40 2.73 -1.65 6.15
N VAL A 41 3.08 -1.81 4.89
CA VAL A 41 4.34 -2.40 4.49
C VAL A 41 5.16 -1.33 3.80
N VAL A 42 6.35 -1.06 4.31
CA VAL A 42 7.23 0.01 3.81
C VAL A 42 8.58 -0.56 3.42
N PRO A 43 9.20 -0.05 2.33
CA PRO A 43 10.60 -0.36 2.06
C PRO A 43 11.49 0.39 3.06
N ILE A 44 12.64 -0.21 3.38
CA ILE A 44 13.63 0.44 4.25
C ILE A 44 14.13 1.73 3.60
N GLU A 45 14.40 1.68 2.30
CA GLU A 45 14.85 2.83 1.53
C GLU A 45 13.70 3.80 1.29
N HIS A 46 14.00 5.08 1.36
CA HIS A 46 12.99 6.11 1.16
C HIS A 46 12.74 6.36 -0.33
N TYR A 47 11.49 6.22 -0.74
CA TYR A 47 10.97 6.66 -2.04
C TYR A 47 9.67 7.39 -1.77
N ARG A 48 9.40 8.42 -2.53
CA ARG A 48 8.17 9.19 -2.36
C ARG A 48 6.92 8.31 -2.49
N ASN A 49 6.88 7.49 -3.53
CA ASN A 49 5.81 6.51 -3.77
C ASN A 49 6.28 5.54 -4.85
N LEU A 50 5.40 4.62 -5.27
CA LEU A 50 5.73 3.60 -6.26
C LEU A 50 6.17 4.17 -7.61
N LEU A 51 5.69 5.35 -7.98
CA LEU A 51 6.05 5.96 -9.25
C LEU A 51 7.52 6.36 -9.31
N GLU A 52 8.16 6.52 -8.16
CA GLU A 52 9.58 6.88 -8.06
C GLU A 52 10.50 5.66 -7.97
N MET A 53 9.94 4.48 -7.67
CA MET A 53 10.74 3.29 -7.44
C MET A 53 11.22 2.65 -8.75
N ASP A 54 12.46 2.16 -8.75
CA ASP A 54 12.95 1.34 -9.85
C ASP A 54 12.37 -0.08 -9.73
N ALA A 55 12.49 -0.85 -10.83
CA ALA A 55 11.91 -2.18 -10.90
C ALA A 55 12.47 -3.14 -9.84
N ALA A 56 13.77 -3.06 -9.57
CA ALA A 56 14.40 -3.95 -8.59
C ALA A 56 13.89 -3.68 -7.18
N SER A 57 13.83 -2.40 -6.79
CA SER A 57 13.33 -2.01 -5.47
C SER A 57 11.85 -2.33 -5.31
N ALA A 58 11.06 -2.09 -6.34
CA ALA A 58 9.64 -2.44 -6.33
C ALA A 58 9.44 -3.95 -6.22
N SER A 59 10.26 -4.74 -6.93
CA SER A 59 10.22 -6.20 -6.85
C SER A 59 10.50 -6.70 -5.45
N GLN A 60 11.48 -6.11 -4.77
CA GLN A 60 11.82 -6.49 -3.40
C GLN A 60 10.66 -6.23 -2.45
N LEU A 61 10.01 -5.07 -2.59
CA LEU A 61 8.86 -4.72 -1.77
C LEU A 61 7.70 -5.69 -2.03
N PHE A 62 7.32 -5.86 -3.29
CA PHE A 62 6.14 -6.66 -3.63
C PHE A 62 6.35 -8.15 -3.47
N ALA A 63 7.59 -8.64 -3.48
CA ALA A 63 7.87 -10.03 -3.16
C ALA A 63 7.44 -10.39 -1.73
N LYS A 64 7.45 -9.42 -0.83
CA LYS A 64 7.08 -9.64 0.58
C LYS A 64 5.59 -9.46 0.84
N ILE A 65 4.89 -8.78 -0.03
CA ILE A 65 3.46 -8.50 0.18
C ILE A 65 2.64 -9.77 0.39
N PRO A 66 2.73 -10.80 -0.46
CA PRO A 66 1.94 -12.02 -0.23
C PRO A 66 2.27 -12.71 1.09
N VAL A 67 3.55 -12.74 1.47
CA VAL A 67 3.98 -13.38 2.71
C VAL A 67 3.37 -12.69 3.92
N ILE A 68 3.45 -11.36 3.96
CA ILE A 68 2.94 -10.57 5.07
C ILE A 68 1.40 -10.59 5.08
N ALA A 69 0.79 -10.45 3.89
CA ALA A 69 -0.67 -10.47 3.75
C ALA A 69 -1.25 -11.80 4.25
N GLN A 70 -0.61 -12.92 3.94
CA GLN A 70 -1.05 -14.24 4.41
C GLN A 70 -0.98 -14.34 5.93
N LYS A 71 0.06 -13.78 6.55
CA LYS A 71 0.17 -13.74 8.01
C LYS A 71 -0.96 -12.94 8.62
N VAL A 72 -1.26 -11.78 8.05
CA VAL A 72 -2.34 -10.92 8.53
C VAL A 72 -3.69 -11.62 8.39
N MET A 73 -3.96 -12.22 7.24
CA MET A 73 -5.19 -12.96 6.99
C MET A 73 -5.38 -14.09 8.00
N LYS A 74 -4.32 -14.86 8.22
CA LYS A 74 -4.37 -15.99 9.15
C LYS A 74 -4.62 -15.53 10.60
N ALA A 75 -3.91 -14.49 11.01
CA ALA A 75 -4.02 -13.96 12.37
C ALA A 75 -5.38 -13.33 12.66
N THR A 76 -5.95 -12.63 11.69
CA THR A 76 -7.21 -11.90 11.86
C THR A 76 -8.43 -12.74 11.52
N GLN A 77 -8.23 -13.83 10.78
CA GLN A 77 -9.33 -14.65 10.25
C GLN A 77 -10.28 -13.83 9.37
N ALA A 78 -9.74 -12.82 8.69
CA ALA A 78 -10.52 -11.99 7.78
C ALA A 78 -10.99 -12.80 6.57
N ASP A 79 -12.07 -12.34 5.94
CA ASP A 79 -12.64 -13.00 4.76
C ASP A 79 -12.00 -12.54 3.45
N GLY A 80 -11.33 -11.42 3.46
CA GLY A 80 -10.65 -10.88 2.31
C GLY A 80 -9.72 -9.76 2.71
N MET A 81 -9.09 -9.14 1.70
CA MET A 81 -8.14 -8.06 1.95
C MET A 81 -8.09 -7.12 0.76
N ASN A 82 -8.09 -5.83 1.03
CA ASN A 82 -7.74 -4.84 0.02
C ASN A 82 -6.27 -4.46 0.20
N ILE A 83 -5.55 -4.44 -0.89
CA ILE A 83 -4.14 -4.05 -0.93
C ILE A 83 -4.07 -2.76 -1.71
N ILE A 84 -3.69 -1.67 -1.05
CA ILE A 84 -3.82 -0.32 -1.58
C ILE A 84 -2.48 0.39 -1.50
N ALA A 85 -2.05 0.98 -2.62
CA ALA A 85 -0.89 1.85 -2.66
C ALA A 85 -1.31 3.15 -3.33
N ASN A 86 -1.18 4.26 -2.60
CA ASN A 86 -1.59 5.57 -3.09
C ASN A 86 -0.37 6.33 -3.58
N CYS A 87 -0.45 6.90 -4.77
CA CYS A 87 0.61 7.72 -5.35
C CYS A 87 0.10 9.13 -5.54
N GLU A 88 0.62 10.07 -4.78
CA GLU A 88 0.31 11.48 -4.75
C GLU A 88 -0.97 11.83 -3.96
N GLU A 89 -1.05 13.07 -3.54
CA GLU A 89 -2.09 13.56 -2.64
C GLU A 89 -3.50 13.35 -3.21
N VAL A 90 -3.69 13.62 -4.51
CA VAL A 90 -5.00 13.47 -5.15
C VAL A 90 -5.50 12.03 -5.13
N ALA A 91 -4.59 11.08 -5.02
CA ALA A 91 -4.93 9.66 -4.94
C ALA A 91 -5.02 9.14 -3.50
N GLY A 92 -4.87 10.03 -2.51
CA GLY A 92 -5.03 9.67 -1.10
C GLY A 92 -3.74 9.45 -0.33
N GLN A 93 -2.59 9.76 -0.91
CA GLN A 93 -1.32 9.62 -0.20
C GLN A 93 -1.15 10.76 0.80
N THR A 94 -0.92 10.43 2.06
CA THR A 94 -0.74 11.41 3.13
C THR A 94 0.67 11.39 3.73
N VAL A 95 1.37 10.27 3.67
CA VAL A 95 2.77 10.17 4.08
C VAL A 95 3.60 9.87 2.82
N PHE A 96 4.62 10.70 2.58
CA PHE A 96 5.40 10.62 1.33
C PHE A 96 6.66 9.78 1.51
N HIS A 97 6.40 8.54 1.88
CA HIS A 97 7.31 7.42 1.92
C HIS A 97 6.48 6.24 1.44
N THR A 98 6.93 5.55 0.41
CA THR A 98 6.17 4.44 -0.19
C THR A 98 5.64 3.51 0.88
N HIS A 99 4.36 3.22 0.83
CA HIS A 99 3.76 2.22 1.72
C HIS A 99 2.56 1.57 1.06
N VAL A 100 2.37 0.32 1.41
CA VAL A 100 1.27 -0.49 0.89
C VAL A 100 0.37 -0.82 2.08
N HIS A 101 -0.90 -0.45 1.96
CA HIS A 101 -1.91 -0.77 2.97
C HIS A 101 -2.40 -2.19 2.75
N LEU A 102 -2.38 -2.99 3.81
CA LEU A 102 -3.04 -4.29 3.84
C LEU A 102 -4.24 -4.11 4.75
N VAL A 103 -5.44 -4.09 4.18
CA VAL A 103 -6.67 -3.82 4.93
C VAL A 103 -7.53 -5.07 4.95
N PRO A 104 -7.51 -5.82 6.06
CA PRO A 104 -8.38 -7.02 6.18
C PRO A 104 -9.85 -6.63 6.09
N ARG A 105 -10.65 -7.49 5.46
CA ARG A 105 -12.08 -7.23 5.27
C ARG A 105 -12.88 -8.32 5.93
N TYR A 106 -13.88 -7.90 6.68
CA TYR A 106 -14.72 -8.81 7.48
C TYR A 106 -16.16 -8.84 7.00
N GLY A 107 -16.54 -7.89 6.15
CA GLY A 107 -17.88 -7.83 5.58
C GLY A 107 -18.19 -6.47 4.99
N ALA A 108 -19.39 -6.31 4.45
CA ALA A 108 -19.81 -5.09 3.78
C ALA A 108 -19.91 -3.87 4.71
N GLU A 109 -19.99 -4.12 6.02
CA GLU A 109 -20.14 -3.05 7.02
C GLU A 109 -18.80 -2.46 7.47
N ASP A 110 -17.68 -2.96 6.94
CA ASP A 110 -16.36 -2.44 7.28
C ASP A 110 -16.24 -0.96 6.93
N ASP A 111 -15.35 -0.27 7.64
CA ASP A 111 -15.16 1.17 7.47
C ASP A 111 -14.34 1.55 6.25
N LEU A 112 -13.82 0.59 5.49
CA LEU A 112 -13.21 0.87 4.20
C LEU A 112 -14.29 0.89 3.13
N LYS A 113 -14.54 2.07 2.57
CA LYS A 113 -15.51 2.24 1.50
C LYS A 113 -14.76 2.50 0.19
N ILE A 114 -15.02 1.67 -0.81
CA ILE A 114 -14.44 1.81 -2.14
C ILE A 114 -15.60 1.95 -3.12
N ASP A 115 -15.79 3.15 -3.62
CA ASP A 115 -16.88 3.46 -4.53
C ASP A 115 -16.33 3.85 -5.90
N PHE A 116 -16.88 3.24 -6.95
CA PHE A 116 -16.54 3.56 -8.31
C PHE A 116 -17.77 4.06 -9.04
N VAL A 117 -17.62 5.13 -9.79
CA VAL A 117 -18.66 5.56 -10.73
C VAL A 117 -18.26 5.00 -12.10
N ALA A 118 -18.96 3.99 -12.54
CA ALA A 118 -18.69 3.36 -13.84
C ALA A 118 -19.32 4.17 -14.95
N HIS A 119 -18.67 4.19 -16.10
CA HIS A 119 -19.14 4.91 -17.28
C HIS A 119 -19.37 3.92 -18.41
N GLU A 120 -20.28 4.29 -19.32
CA GLU A 120 -20.52 3.49 -20.52
C GLU A 120 -19.24 3.42 -21.35
N PRO A 121 -18.92 2.27 -21.91
CA PRO A 121 -17.68 2.13 -22.69
C PRO A 121 -17.76 2.87 -24.02
N ASP A 122 -16.65 3.52 -24.36
CA ASP A 122 -16.43 4.14 -25.65
C ASP A 122 -15.20 3.42 -26.25
N PHE A 123 -15.44 2.46 -27.12
CA PHE A 123 -14.38 1.58 -27.61
C PHE A 123 -13.33 2.30 -28.45
N ASP A 124 -13.76 3.32 -29.23
CA ASP A 124 -12.80 4.11 -30.01
C ASP A 124 -11.87 4.90 -29.11
N LYS A 125 -12.42 5.49 -28.05
CA LYS A 125 -11.63 6.23 -27.07
C LYS A 125 -10.68 5.31 -26.30
N LEU A 126 -11.15 4.12 -25.95
CA LEU A 126 -10.32 3.13 -25.27
C LEU A 126 -9.10 2.76 -26.11
N ALA A 127 -9.30 2.56 -27.43
CA ALA A 127 -8.20 2.24 -28.33
C ALA A 127 -7.20 3.39 -28.40
N GLN A 128 -7.67 4.63 -28.43
CA GLN A 128 -6.81 5.82 -28.47
C GLN A 128 -5.99 5.94 -27.17
N VAL A 129 -6.62 5.76 -26.03
CA VAL A 129 -5.94 5.83 -24.73
C VAL A 129 -4.88 4.71 -24.63
N ALA A 130 -5.23 3.51 -25.06
CA ALA A 130 -4.28 2.39 -25.06
C ALA A 130 -3.03 2.72 -25.89
N GLU A 131 -3.21 3.29 -27.08
CA GLU A 131 -2.08 3.68 -27.92
C GLU A 131 -1.23 4.77 -27.27
N THR A 132 -1.87 5.75 -26.64
CA THR A 132 -1.17 6.80 -25.92
C THR A 132 -0.28 6.24 -24.83
N ILE A 133 -0.81 5.28 -24.05
CA ILE A 133 -0.07 4.65 -22.96
C ILE A 133 1.10 3.83 -23.51
N LYS A 134 0.87 3.03 -24.57
CA LYS A 134 1.91 2.20 -25.19
C LYS A 134 3.08 3.03 -25.67
N ASN A 135 2.81 4.23 -26.14
CA ASN A 135 3.81 5.09 -26.78
C ASN A 135 4.41 6.12 -25.82
N ALA A 136 4.07 6.07 -24.56
CA ALA A 136 4.60 6.99 -23.55
C ALA A 136 6.05 6.69 -23.16
#